data_7a14e50dc9908c4a0e3c0c242244420e
#
_entry.id   7a14e50dc9908c4a0e3c0c242244420e
#
_cell.length_a   1.000
_cell.length_b   1.000
_cell.length_c   1.000
_cell.angle_alpha   90.00
_cell.angle_beta   90.00
_cell.angle_gamma   90.00
#
_symmetry.space_group_name_H-M   'P 1'
#
loop_
_entity.id
_entity.type
_entity.pdbx_description
1 polymer ?
#
loop_
_entity_poly.entity_id
_entity_poly.type
_entity_poly.pdbx_seq_one_letter_code
_entity_poly.pdbx_strand_id
1 'polypeptide(L)'
;MLAAKAVLKTPFVVINADDYYGKEGFRLVHEYLVNGGQSCMAGFVLKNTLSDNGGVTRGICKMDDQNNLTEVVETKNIVKTADGAAADGIAIDTESLVSMNMWGLTPEFLDMLETGFAEFFETEVPTDPLKAEFLIPTFIGELLDEKKVTVKVLRTNDTWYGMTYKGDVEAVKESFKGMIEDGVYEKDLFGDL
;
A
#
# COMPACT_ATOMS: atom_id res chain seq x y z
N MET A 1 12.76 6.29 -4.88
CA MET A 1 12.12 7.61 -5.08
C MET A 1 13.16 8.73 -5.22
N LEU A 2 14.11 8.92 -4.30
CA LEU A 2 15.09 10.04 -4.34
C LEU A 2 15.88 10.11 -5.65
N ALA A 3 16.28 8.97 -6.23
CA ALA A 3 16.95 8.93 -7.54
C ALA A 3 16.14 9.58 -8.68
N ALA A 4 14.81 9.61 -8.56
CA ALA A 4 13.90 10.22 -9.53
C ALA A 4 13.50 11.67 -9.19
N LYS A 5 13.96 12.23 -8.05
CA LYS A 5 13.58 13.56 -7.56
C LYS A 5 13.76 14.66 -8.61
N ALA A 6 14.82 14.56 -9.41
CA ALA A 6 15.12 15.57 -10.44
C ALA A 6 14.05 15.64 -11.55
N VAL A 7 13.31 14.56 -11.80
CA VAL A 7 12.31 14.45 -12.86
C VAL A 7 10.87 14.42 -12.35
N LEU A 8 10.63 14.08 -11.08
CA LEU A 8 9.31 14.08 -10.46
C LEU A 8 8.90 15.51 -10.09
N LYS A 9 8.22 16.22 -10.99
CA LYS A 9 7.77 17.62 -10.83
C LYS A 9 6.26 17.78 -10.66
N THR A 10 5.52 16.68 -10.73
CA THR A 10 4.06 16.61 -10.55
C THR A 10 3.74 15.57 -9.51
N PRO A 11 2.52 15.54 -8.94
CA PRO A 11 2.09 14.45 -8.08
C PRO A 11 2.30 13.08 -8.74
N PHE A 12 2.64 12.08 -7.95
CA PHE A 12 3.01 10.75 -8.41
C PHE A 12 2.47 9.66 -7.48
N VAL A 13 2.42 8.44 -8.00
CA VAL A 13 2.04 7.26 -7.21
C VAL A 13 3.27 6.39 -6.99
N VAL A 14 3.40 5.86 -5.77
CA VAL A 14 4.41 4.86 -5.39
C VAL A 14 3.69 3.53 -5.17
N ILE A 15 4.20 2.49 -5.81
CA ILE A 15 3.71 1.10 -5.68
C ILE A 15 4.90 0.14 -5.65
N ASN A 16 4.67 -1.07 -5.19
CA ASN A 16 5.60 -2.17 -5.41
C ASN A 16 5.48 -2.64 -6.88
N ALA A 17 6.59 -2.93 -7.52
CA ALA A 17 6.63 -3.24 -8.95
C ALA A 17 6.11 -4.65 -9.31
N ASP A 18 6.02 -5.52 -8.32
CA ASP A 18 5.66 -6.93 -8.43
C ASP A 18 4.28 -7.26 -7.85
N ASP A 19 3.50 -6.23 -7.46
CA ASP A 19 2.16 -6.38 -6.92
C ASP A 19 1.09 -5.91 -7.92
N TYR A 20 -0.09 -6.54 -7.85
CA TYR A 20 -1.28 -6.11 -8.56
C TYR A 20 -2.23 -5.34 -7.62
N TYR A 21 -2.67 -4.17 -8.04
CA TYR A 21 -3.46 -3.23 -7.22
C TYR A 21 -4.89 -3.00 -7.71
N GLY A 22 -5.31 -3.63 -8.81
CA GLY A 22 -6.62 -3.35 -9.42
C GLY A 22 -6.65 -2.05 -10.22
N LYS A 23 -7.83 -1.60 -10.60
CA LYS A 23 -8.06 -0.37 -11.37
C LYS A 23 -8.63 0.77 -10.52
N GLU A 24 -9.47 0.44 -9.53
CA GLU A 24 -10.15 1.44 -8.71
C GLU A 24 -9.17 2.22 -7.85
N GLY A 25 -8.19 1.53 -7.22
CA GLY A 25 -7.16 2.16 -6.41
C GLY A 25 -6.39 3.23 -7.19
N PHE A 26 -5.95 2.94 -8.42
CA PHE A 26 -5.29 3.92 -9.30
C PHE A 26 -6.19 5.10 -9.63
N ARG A 27 -7.45 4.85 -9.98
CA ARG A 27 -8.43 5.90 -10.31
C ARG A 27 -8.64 6.83 -9.11
N LEU A 28 -8.86 6.27 -7.92
CA LEU A 28 -9.10 7.05 -6.70
C LEU A 28 -7.90 7.94 -6.35
N VAL A 29 -6.68 7.37 -6.37
CA VAL A 29 -5.45 8.13 -6.08
C VAL A 29 -5.22 9.21 -7.13
N HIS A 30 -5.39 8.89 -8.42
CA HIS A 30 -5.26 9.87 -9.49
C HIS A 30 -6.27 11.02 -9.34
N GLU A 31 -7.57 10.71 -9.16
CA GLU A 31 -8.60 11.72 -8.99
C GLU A 31 -8.34 12.63 -7.79
N TYR A 32 -7.89 12.06 -6.67
CA TYR A 32 -7.55 12.85 -5.49
C TYR A 32 -6.39 13.82 -5.76
N LEU A 33 -5.32 13.35 -6.38
CA LEU A 33 -4.14 14.16 -6.65
C LEU A 33 -4.38 15.27 -7.69
N VAL A 34 -5.10 14.97 -8.78
CA VAL A 34 -5.39 15.98 -9.83
C VAL A 34 -6.39 17.04 -9.37
N ASN A 35 -7.19 16.76 -8.35
CA ASN A 35 -8.08 17.73 -7.72
C ASN A 35 -7.40 18.54 -6.59
N GLY A 36 -6.08 18.51 -6.51
CA GLY A 36 -5.29 19.31 -5.54
C GLY A 36 -5.08 18.66 -4.19
N GLY A 37 -5.36 17.36 -4.05
CA GLY A 37 -4.99 16.58 -2.88
C GLY A 37 -3.47 16.48 -2.74
N GLN A 38 -2.97 16.44 -1.51
CA GLN A 38 -1.52 16.39 -1.27
C GLN A 38 -1.04 14.95 -1.11
N SER A 39 -1.22 14.36 0.08
CA SER A 39 -0.81 12.98 0.33
C SER A 39 -2.04 12.09 0.54
N CYS A 40 -2.03 10.91 -0.07
CA CYS A 40 -3.06 9.91 0.13
C CYS A 40 -2.48 8.50 0.03
N MET A 41 -3.28 7.53 0.42
CA MET A 41 -3.01 6.12 0.18
C MET A 41 -4.29 5.39 -0.23
N ALA A 42 -4.16 4.35 -1.04
CA ALA A 42 -5.25 3.41 -1.23
C ALA A 42 -5.33 2.48 -0.01
N GLY A 43 -6.48 2.50 0.66
CA GLY A 43 -6.82 1.60 1.76
C GLY A 43 -7.57 0.39 1.21
N PHE A 44 -6.93 -0.76 1.18
CA PHE A 44 -7.53 -2.01 0.72
C PHE A 44 -8.32 -2.66 1.85
N VAL A 45 -9.47 -3.25 1.53
CA VAL A 45 -10.24 -4.03 2.51
C VAL A 45 -9.45 -5.30 2.84
N LEU A 46 -9.21 -5.57 4.12
CA LEU A 46 -8.36 -6.67 4.60
C LEU A 46 -8.68 -8.01 3.92
N LYS A 47 -9.98 -8.38 3.85
CA LYS A 47 -10.41 -9.66 3.24
C LYS A 47 -9.96 -9.82 1.78
N ASN A 48 -9.75 -8.71 1.05
CA ASN A 48 -9.32 -8.70 -0.35
C ASN A 48 -7.79 -8.79 -0.51
N THR A 49 -7.05 -8.98 0.59
CA THR A 49 -5.58 -9.03 0.61
C THR A 49 -5.01 -10.29 1.28
N LEU A 50 -5.90 -11.21 1.71
CA LEU A 50 -5.50 -12.41 2.42
C LEU A 50 -5.12 -13.53 1.44
N SER A 51 -4.19 -14.41 1.86
CA SER A 51 -3.82 -15.63 1.15
C SER A 51 -4.54 -16.84 1.75
N ASP A 52 -4.91 -17.80 0.91
CA ASP A 52 -5.41 -19.12 1.34
C ASP A 52 -4.26 -20.08 1.71
N ASN A 53 -3.02 -19.71 1.37
CA ASN A 53 -1.84 -20.56 1.52
C ASN A 53 -1.06 -20.31 2.82
N GLY A 54 -1.44 -19.30 3.62
CA GLY A 54 -0.77 -19.03 4.91
C GLY A 54 -1.03 -17.65 5.46
N GLY A 55 -0.39 -17.37 6.60
CA GLY A 55 -0.50 -16.08 7.27
C GLY A 55 0.23 -14.97 6.51
N VAL A 56 -0.33 -13.79 6.52
CA VAL A 56 0.21 -12.59 5.87
C VAL A 56 0.47 -11.49 6.91
N THR A 57 1.35 -10.55 6.59
CA THR A 57 1.56 -9.34 7.39
C THR A 57 0.90 -8.16 6.70
N ARG A 58 0.11 -7.35 7.43
CA ARG A 58 -0.58 -6.17 6.90
C ARG A 58 -0.47 -4.99 7.85
N GLY A 59 -0.35 -3.79 7.29
CA GLY A 59 -0.45 -2.55 8.05
C GLY A 59 -1.92 -2.14 8.18
N ILE A 60 -2.54 -2.43 9.32
CA ILE A 60 -3.93 -2.03 9.58
C ILE A 60 -3.97 -0.52 9.82
N CYS A 61 -4.79 0.19 9.04
CA CYS A 61 -4.93 1.63 9.11
C CYS A 61 -5.91 2.04 10.21
N LYS A 62 -5.48 2.95 11.10
CA LYS A 62 -6.38 3.72 11.95
C LYS A 62 -6.60 5.09 11.31
N MET A 63 -7.81 5.60 11.42
CA MET A 63 -8.23 6.84 10.75
C MET A 63 -9.06 7.69 11.70
N ASP A 64 -9.04 9.00 11.46
CA ASP A 64 -9.98 9.93 12.07
C ASP A 64 -11.35 9.92 11.36
N ASP A 65 -12.30 10.71 11.87
CA ASP A 65 -13.66 10.83 11.33
C ASP A 65 -13.67 11.45 9.89
N GLN A 66 -12.57 12.02 9.45
CA GLN A 66 -12.39 12.58 8.12
C GLN A 66 -11.67 11.61 7.17
N ASN A 67 -11.43 10.37 7.58
CA ASN A 67 -10.63 9.38 6.87
C ASN A 67 -9.17 9.83 6.64
N ASN A 68 -8.59 10.63 7.51
CA ASN A 68 -7.15 10.84 7.49
C ASN A 68 -6.48 9.75 8.31
N LEU A 69 -5.37 9.25 7.80
CA LEU A 69 -4.55 8.25 8.47
C LEU A 69 -3.99 8.81 9.78
N THR A 70 -4.19 8.10 10.88
CA THR A 70 -3.61 8.45 12.18
C THR A 70 -2.50 7.50 12.60
N GLU A 71 -2.58 6.23 12.17
CA GLU A 71 -1.58 5.21 12.50
C GLU A 71 -1.67 4.05 11.50
N VAL A 72 -0.54 3.39 11.24
CA VAL A 72 -0.47 2.10 10.57
C VAL A 72 0.06 1.07 11.57
N VAL A 73 -0.78 0.12 11.95
CA VAL A 73 -0.39 -0.95 12.90
C VAL A 73 0.02 -2.20 12.12
N GLU A 74 1.32 -2.48 12.08
CA GLU A 74 1.81 -3.72 11.48
C GLU A 74 1.31 -4.92 12.27
N THR A 75 0.48 -5.74 11.62
CA THR A 75 -0.08 -6.96 12.20
C THR A 75 0.42 -8.17 11.42
N LYS A 76 1.13 -9.05 12.12
CA LYS A 76 1.76 -10.25 11.54
C LYS A 76 0.85 -11.46 11.64
N ASN A 77 1.12 -12.44 10.79
CA ASN A 77 0.45 -13.75 10.81
C ASN A 77 -1.07 -13.69 10.79
N ILE A 78 -1.63 -12.80 9.97
CA ILE A 78 -3.07 -12.75 9.74
C ILE A 78 -3.46 -13.92 8.84
N VAL A 79 -4.30 -14.81 9.34
CA VAL A 79 -4.79 -15.99 8.64
C VAL A 79 -6.30 -15.89 8.40
N LYS A 80 -6.76 -16.46 7.29
CA LYS A 80 -8.19 -16.70 7.08
C LYS A 80 -8.70 -17.72 8.07
N THR A 81 -9.91 -17.51 8.60
CA THR A 81 -10.64 -18.44 9.45
C THR A 81 -12.01 -18.72 8.86
N ALA A 82 -12.74 -19.71 9.38
CA ALA A 82 -14.11 -20.01 8.93
C ALA A 82 -15.05 -18.80 9.07
N ASP A 83 -14.81 -17.96 10.07
CA ASP A 83 -15.67 -16.82 10.42
C ASP A 83 -15.05 -15.46 10.03
N GLY A 84 -13.91 -15.46 9.30
CA GLY A 84 -13.28 -14.21 8.88
C GLY A 84 -11.75 -14.25 8.86
N ALA A 85 -11.09 -13.50 9.74
CA ALA A 85 -9.64 -13.44 9.87
C ALA A 85 -9.20 -13.34 11.33
N ALA A 86 -8.01 -13.85 11.65
CA ALA A 86 -7.40 -13.73 12.98
C ALA A 86 -5.89 -13.60 12.89
N ALA A 87 -5.28 -12.95 13.89
CA ALA A 87 -3.84 -12.96 14.14
C ALA A 87 -3.60 -13.42 15.58
N ASP A 88 -2.72 -14.39 15.76
CA ASP A 88 -2.39 -15.00 17.07
C ASP A 88 -3.65 -15.41 17.88
N GLY A 89 -4.69 -15.88 17.18
CA GLY A 89 -5.96 -16.31 17.78
C GLY A 89 -6.93 -15.18 18.12
N ILE A 90 -6.58 -13.92 17.86
CA ILE A 90 -7.45 -12.76 18.06
C ILE A 90 -8.14 -12.43 16.75
N ALA A 91 -9.49 -12.39 16.76
CA ALA A 91 -10.27 -12.03 15.59
C ALA A 91 -9.98 -10.60 15.12
N ILE A 92 -9.88 -10.42 13.81
CA ILE A 92 -9.67 -9.12 13.17
C ILE A 92 -10.87 -8.84 12.28
N ASP A 93 -11.37 -7.60 12.32
CA ASP A 93 -12.41 -7.14 11.42
C ASP A 93 -11.91 -7.17 9.97
N THR A 94 -12.52 -8.01 9.17
CA THR A 94 -12.17 -8.21 7.74
C THR A 94 -12.50 -7.01 6.87
N GLU A 95 -13.32 -6.06 7.36
CA GLU A 95 -13.62 -4.80 6.70
C GLU A 95 -12.60 -3.69 7.04
N SER A 96 -11.66 -3.94 7.95
CA SER A 96 -10.56 -3.02 8.23
C SER A 96 -9.81 -2.66 6.96
N LEU A 97 -9.37 -1.40 6.85
CA LEU A 97 -8.52 -0.98 5.75
C LEU A 97 -7.06 -1.24 6.07
N VAL A 98 -6.33 -1.72 5.07
CA VAL A 98 -4.90 -2.02 5.20
C VAL A 98 -4.08 -1.32 4.13
N SER A 99 -2.85 -0.97 4.49
CA SER A 99 -1.84 -0.48 3.57
C SER A 99 -1.24 -1.63 2.77
N MET A 100 -1.21 -1.45 1.44
CA MET A 100 -0.50 -2.33 0.50
C MET A 100 0.60 -1.56 -0.26
N ASN A 101 1.16 -0.51 0.36
CA ASN A 101 2.20 0.35 -0.23
C ASN A 101 1.78 1.11 -1.51
N MET A 102 0.50 1.44 -1.64
CA MET A 102 0.04 2.32 -2.71
C MET A 102 -0.17 3.73 -2.17
N TRP A 103 0.79 4.62 -2.43
CA TRP A 103 0.84 5.98 -1.92
C TRP A 103 0.76 7.00 -3.04
N GLY A 104 -0.14 7.96 -2.94
CA GLY A 104 -0.18 9.16 -3.77
C GLY A 104 0.53 10.30 -3.03
N LEU A 105 1.56 10.86 -3.65
CA LEU A 105 2.46 11.83 -3.03
C LEU A 105 2.72 13.01 -3.97
N THR A 106 3.16 14.12 -3.41
CA THR A 106 3.56 15.31 -4.18
C THR A 106 5.08 15.50 -4.17
N PRO A 107 5.63 16.34 -5.07
CA PRO A 107 7.08 16.61 -5.09
C PRO A 107 7.64 17.11 -3.75
N GLU A 108 6.84 17.84 -2.96
CA GLU A 108 7.23 18.36 -1.64
C GLU A 108 7.56 17.24 -0.65
N PHE A 109 6.91 16.08 -0.78
CA PHE A 109 7.24 14.90 0.02
C PHE A 109 8.69 14.43 -0.20
N LEU A 110 9.24 14.62 -1.41
CA LEU A 110 10.61 14.23 -1.72
C LEU A 110 11.66 15.05 -0.98
N ASP A 111 11.34 16.29 -0.60
CA ASP A 111 12.24 17.12 0.22
C ASP A 111 12.30 16.60 1.66
N MET A 112 11.14 16.23 2.22
CA MET A 112 11.07 15.60 3.54
C MET A 112 11.75 14.24 3.52
N LEU A 113 11.53 13.44 2.48
CA LEU A 113 12.15 12.12 2.31
C LEU A 113 13.67 12.21 2.23
N GLU A 114 14.21 13.18 1.52
CA GLU A 114 15.66 13.39 1.41
C GLU A 114 16.28 13.72 2.77
N THR A 115 15.62 14.60 3.53
CA THR A 115 16.05 14.95 4.89
C THR A 115 16.01 13.75 5.83
N GLY A 116 14.87 13.03 5.87
CA GLY A 116 14.72 11.86 6.72
C GLY A 116 15.64 10.70 6.34
N PHE A 117 15.91 10.52 5.03
CA PHE A 117 16.87 9.50 4.59
C PHE A 117 18.31 9.83 5.00
N ALA A 118 18.71 11.11 4.96
CA ALA A 118 20.02 11.53 5.42
C ALA A 118 20.17 11.29 6.94
N GLU A 119 19.16 11.65 7.72
CA GLU A 119 19.14 11.40 9.17
C GLU A 119 19.20 9.89 9.50
N PHE A 120 18.37 9.08 8.85
CA PHE A 120 18.40 7.62 8.99
C PHE A 120 19.81 7.06 8.69
N PHE A 121 20.48 7.58 7.67
CA PHE A 121 21.80 7.11 7.29
C PHE A 121 22.86 7.47 8.34
N GLU A 122 22.70 8.57 9.06
CA GLU A 122 23.59 9.01 10.11
C GLU A 122 23.31 8.34 11.46
N THR A 123 22.05 8.00 11.75
CA THR A 123 21.62 7.50 13.08
C THR A 123 21.42 5.99 13.13
N GLU A 124 20.68 5.43 12.18
CA GLU A 124 20.25 4.02 12.22
C GLU A 124 21.26 3.08 11.55
N VAL A 125 21.79 3.47 10.39
CA VAL A 125 22.75 2.63 9.65
C VAL A 125 23.99 2.29 10.47
N PRO A 126 24.60 3.18 11.28
CA PRO A 126 25.74 2.83 12.11
C PRO A 126 25.42 1.82 13.20
N THR A 127 24.15 1.71 13.63
CA THR A 127 23.74 0.79 14.70
C THR A 127 23.51 -0.64 14.19
N ASP A 128 22.99 -0.78 12.96
CA ASP A 128 22.79 -2.09 12.30
C ASP A 128 23.01 -1.99 10.77
N PRO A 129 24.26 -1.87 10.32
CA PRO A 129 24.59 -1.57 8.92
C PRO A 129 24.17 -2.65 7.92
N LEU A 130 23.84 -3.86 8.38
CA LEU A 130 23.44 -4.98 7.53
C LEU A 130 21.93 -5.18 7.46
N LYS A 131 21.15 -4.58 8.37
CA LYS A 131 19.70 -4.81 8.47
C LYS A 131 18.88 -3.54 8.56
N ALA A 132 19.52 -2.36 8.71
CA ALA A 132 18.80 -1.10 8.74
C ALA A 132 18.04 -0.90 7.43
N GLU A 133 16.72 -0.65 7.51
CA GLU A 133 15.83 -0.45 6.37
C GLU A 133 15.06 0.84 6.54
N PHE A 134 15.13 1.75 5.56
CA PHE A 134 14.33 2.97 5.52
C PHE A 134 12.99 2.69 4.82
N LEU A 135 11.96 2.43 5.61
CA LEU A 135 10.65 2.03 5.12
C LEU A 135 9.71 3.23 5.00
N ILE A 136 9.09 3.39 3.83
CA ILE A 136 8.15 4.48 3.56
C ILE A 136 6.98 4.53 4.56
N PRO A 137 6.31 3.42 4.91
CA PRO A 137 5.23 3.46 5.89
C PRO A 137 5.69 3.95 7.28
N THR A 138 6.88 3.54 7.72
CA THR A 138 7.47 3.97 9.00
C THR A 138 7.74 5.46 8.97
N PHE A 139 8.41 5.95 7.93
CA PHE A 139 8.72 7.37 7.77
C PHE A 139 7.45 8.23 7.68
N ILE A 140 6.42 7.79 6.98
CA ILE A 140 5.12 8.48 6.96
C ILE A 140 4.50 8.51 8.37
N GLY A 141 4.61 7.42 9.14
CA GLY A 141 4.16 7.38 10.53
C GLY A 141 4.85 8.45 11.40
N GLU A 142 6.17 8.61 11.28
CA GLU A 142 6.94 9.65 11.97
C GLU A 142 6.46 11.06 11.58
N LEU A 143 6.25 11.30 10.29
CA LEU A 143 5.74 12.59 9.80
C LEU A 143 4.29 12.88 10.26
N LEU A 144 3.45 11.85 10.43
CA LEU A 144 2.11 11.99 11.00
C LEU A 144 2.17 12.38 12.48
N ASP A 145 3.01 11.72 13.27
CA ASP A 145 3.23 12.02 14.71
C ASP A 145 3.74 13.44 14.91
N GLU A 146 4.64 13.89 14.03
CA GLU A 146 5.17 15.25 14.01
C GLU A 146 4.20 16.28 13.40
N LYS A 147 3.04 15.86 12.89
CA LYS A 147 2.04 16.71 12.20
C LYS A 147 2.60 17.45 10.99
N LYS A 148 3.59 16.89 10.34
CA LYS A 148 4.20 17.44 9.12
C LYS A 148 3.43 17.08 7.86
N VAL A 149 2.67 15.98 7.89
CA VAL A 149 1.82 15.53 6.78
C VAL A 149 0.44 15.15 7.25
N THR A 150 -0.52 15.21 6.34
CA THR A 150 -1.84 14.58 6.47
C THR A 150 -2.01 13.64 5.29
N VAL A 151 -2.36 12.39 5.55
CA VAL A 151 -2.55 11.38 4.52
C VAL A 151 -4.00 10.96 4.47
N LYS A 152 -4.66 11.18 3.33
CA LYS A 152 -6.03 10.74 3.10
C LYS A 152 -6.06 9.25 2.78
N VAL A 153 -6.87 8.48 3.48
CA VAL A 153 -7.11 7.08 3.15
C VAL A 153 -8.29 6.98 2.18
N LEU A 154 -8.03 6.45 1.00
CA LEU A 154 -9.01 6.25 -0.07
C LEU A 154 -9.38 4.78 -0.11
N ARG A 155 -10.58 4.43 0.37
CA ARG A 155 -11.05 3.04 0.39
C ARG A 155 -11.22 2.52 -1.03
N THR A 156 -10.57 1.41 -1.36
CA THR A 156 -10.81 0.64 -2.58
C THR A 156 -11.37 -0.75 -2.24
N ASN A 157 -12.22 -1.26 -3.12
CA ASN A 157 -12.73 -2.62 -3.05
C ASN A 157 -11.96 -3.58 -3.98
N ASP A 158 -10.92 -3.08 -4.65
CA ASP A 158 -10.05 -3.92 -5.47
C ASP A 158 -9.48 -5.08 -4.65
N THR A 159 -9.26 -6.20 -5.33
CA THR A 159 -8.47 -7.29 -4.78
C THR A 159 -7.00 -7.03 -5.08
N TRP A 160 -6.18 -7.10 -4.05
CA TRP A 160 -4.74 -7.03 -4.19
C TRP A 160 -4.17 -8.44 -4.35
N TYR A 161 -3.22 -8.60 -5.27
CA TYR A 161 -2.46 -9.83 -5.44
C TYR A 161 -0.98 -9.55 -5.35
N GLY A 162 -0.30 -10.27 -4.44
CA GLY A 162 1.15 -10.41 -4.41
C GLY A 162 1.49 -11.89 -4.33
N MET A 163 2.66 -12.28 -4.79
CA MET A 163 3.09 -13.68 -4.77
C MET A 163 3.93 -13.98 -3.52
N THR A 164 3.25 -14.04 -2.37
CA THR A 164 3.89 -14.36 -1.08
C THR A 164 4.26 -15.84 -1.00
N TYR A 165 3.38 -16.69 -1.49
CA TYR A 165 3.58 -18.14 -1.50
C TYR A 165 3.58 -18.68 -2.93
N LYS A 166 4.39 -19.74 -3.17
CA LYS A 166 4.40 -20.42 -4.48
C LYS A 166 3.01 -20.94 -4.89
N GLY A 167 2.18 -21.30 -3.89
CA GLY A 167 0.80 -21.75 -4.12
C GLY A 167 -0.13 -20.64 -4.62
N ASP A 168 0.20 -19.36 -4.40
CA ASP A 168 -0.64 -18.23 -4.84
C ASP A 168 -0.66 -18.09 -6.38
N VAL A 169 0.38 -18.56 -7.07
CA VAL A 169 0.55 -18.38 -8.53
C VAL A 169 -0.64 -18.89 -9.33
N GLU A 170 -1.13 -20.10 -9.04
CA GLU A 170 -2.25 -20.69 -9.80
C GLU A 170 -3.58 -19.95 -9.49
N ALA A 171 -3.79 -19.57 -8.23
CA ALA A 171 -4.98 -18.80 -7.84
C ALA A 171 -4.98 -17.40 -8.51
N VAL A 172 -3.82 -16.74 -8.58
CA VAL A 172 -3.66 -15.46 -9.28
C VAL A 172 -3.93 -15.61 -10.76
N LYS A 173 -3.40 -16.64 -11.45
CA LYS A 173 -3.67 -16.90 -12.87
C LYS A 173 -5.15 -17.09 -13.17
N GLU A 174 -5.86 -17.91 -12.36
CA GLU A 174 -7.29 -18.11 -12.53
C GLU A 174 -8.09 -16.83 -12.28
N SER A 175 -7.67 -16.01 -11.30
CA SER A 175 -8.31 -14.71 -11.05
C SER A 175 -8.15 -13.75 -12.24
N PHE A 176 -6.96 -13.68 -12.84
CA PHE A 176 -6.74 -12.86 -14.04
C PHE A 176 -7.52 -13.36 -15.25
N LYS A 177 -7.61 -14.68 -15.41
CA LYS A 177 -8.43 -15.27 -16.45
C LYS A 177 -9.91 -14.92 -16.28
N GLY A 178 -10.43 -15.02 -15.05
CA GLY A 178 -11.79 -14.55 -14.73
C GLY A 178 -11.98 -13.06 -15.05
N MET A 179 -11.04 -12.20 -14.69
CA MET A 179 -11.12 -10.77 -15.02
C MET A 179 -11.18 -10.50 -16.52
N ILE A 180 -10.50 -11.30 -17.34
CA ILE A 180 -10.59 -11.20 -18.80
C ILE A 180 -11.96 -11.70 -19.29
N GLU A 181 -12.46 -12.82 -18.77
CA GLU A 181 -13.78 -13.36 -19.11
C GLU A 181 -14.92 -12.40 -18.73
N ASP A 182 -14.77 -11.68 -17.61
CA ASP A 182 -15.71 -10.66 -17.12
C ASP A 182 -15.56 -9.30 -17.83
N GLY A 183 -14.60 -9.15 -18.76
CA GLY A 183 -14.37 -7.93 -19.51
C GLY A 183 -13.71 -6.80 -18.70
N VAL A 184 -13.11 -7.11 -17.54
CA VAL A 184 -12.30 -6.14 -16.77
C VAL A 184 -11.04 -5.76 -17.53
N TYR A 185 -10.44 -6.74 -18.23
CA TYR A 185 -9.31 -6.55 -19.12
C TYR A 185 -9.59 -7.17 -20.49
N GLU A 186 -9.08 -6.52 -21.54
CA GLU A 186 -9.10 -7.08 -22.87
C GLU A 186 -8.16 -8.29 -22.96
N LYS A 187 -8.52 -9.27 -23.82
CA LYS A 187 -7.70 -10.46 -24.03
C LYS A 187 -6.34 -10.11 -24.64
N ASP A 188 -6.33 -9.14 -25.54
CA ASP A 188 -5.13 -8.50 -26.05
C ASP A 188 -4.92 -7.18 -25.29
N LEU A 189 -4.15 -7.23 -24.22
CA LEU A 189 -3.94 -6.10 -23.28
C LEU A 189 -3.36 -4.84 -23.97
N PHE A 190 -2.72 -5.00 -25.11
CA PHE A 190 -2.08 -3.92 -25.87
C PHE A 190 -2.74 -3.65 -27.21
N GLY A 191 -3.89 -4.27 -27.48
CA GLY A 191 -4.58 -4.15 -28.78
C GLY A 191 -5.14 -2.77 -29.07
N ASP A 192 -5.17 -1.87 -28.07
CA ASP A 192 -5.63 -0.48 -28.16
C ASP A 192 -4.48 0.55 -28.11
N LEU A 193 -3.21 0.10 -28.08
CA LEU A 193 -2.02 0.93 -28.17
C LEU A 193 -1.50 0.96 -29.62
#